data_609c2608e608426123d78ffe2dd99c48
#
_entry.id   609c2608e608426123d78ffe2dd99c48
#
_cell.length_a   1.000
_cell.length_b   1.000
_cell.length_c   1.000
_cell.angle_alpha   90.00
_cell.angle_beta   90.00
_cell.angle_gamma   90.00
#
_symmetry.space_group_name_H-M   'P 1'
#
loop_
_entity.id
_entity.type
_entity.pdbx_description
1 polymer ?
#
loop_
_entity_poly.entity_id
_entity_poly.type
_entity_poly.pdbx_seq_one_letter_code
_entity_poly.pdbx_strand_id
1 'polypeptide(L)'
;MPALFLRRSGRPPHRRDNMTERDLTRYDAACRAVAEARSVDEAKEIRDQAVAMAVYARQAKNRELEADAVEIRLRATRRLDQLRQAQKEGVGLNPGGRPRKTGVSATPVSPTLASQGIDKNLAKQARILGALSEEKFEQAVTDARTATTRAFRNVINAVAIERERESYRSRIERGATVADLEALAAAGKKFGVICPDPPWSFEVYSGKGKQRSAERHCDTWPLERIEALPVGALAADDCALLLWAVWPELDGALQVINAWGFEYKTHGFLWVKTTESAESITLDGAGLHWGMGYATRSNTEVCLLAKRGEPLRLDEGVHSVIVAPAGEHSAKPDEAYRRIRRLYPGPYLELFARRPRDGWTVWGNEVDGYDRDVDVEGSFNEAYAAIRERMARGGPGWQPK
;
A
#
# COMPACT_ATOMS: atom_id res chain seq x y z
N MET A 1 15.51 -32.67 36.68
CA MET A 1 14.24 -31.99 36.75
C MET A 1 14.38 -30.73 37.60
N PRO A 2 14.43 -29.50 37.04
CA PRO A 2 14.09 -28.33 37.86
C PRO A 2 12.86 -27.64 37.28
N ALA A 3 11.87 -27.38 38.16
CA ALA A 3 10.66 -26.65 37.90
C ALA A 3 11.00 -25.17 37.62
N LEU A 4 10.54 -24.67 36.46
CA LEU A 4 10.62 -23.26 36.11
C LEU A 4 9.56 -22.49 36.89
N PHE A 5 9.98 -21.71 37.86
CA PHE A 5 9.19 -20.69 38.54
C PHE A 5 8.82 -19.58 37.53
N LEU A 6 7.55 -19.49 37.18
CA LEU A 6 6.96 -18.32 36.54
C LEU A 6 6.98 -17.16 37.54
N ARG A 7 7.94 -16.25 37.41
CA ARG A 7 7.94 -14.96 38.08
C ARG A 7 6.74 -14.15 37.57
N ARG A 8 5.82 -13.89 38.47
CA ARG A 8 4.77 -12.86 38.31
C ARG A 8 5.47 -11.51 38.20
N SER A 9 5.48 -10.93 36.99
CA SER A 9 5.80 -9.51 36.79
C SER A 9 4.69 -8.68 37.42
N GLY A 10 5.08 -7.79 38.34
CA GLY A 10 4.17 -6.97 39.13
C GLY A 10 3.29 -6.08 38.24
N ARG A 11 2.01 -6.25 38.32
CA ARG A 11 0.99 -5.34 37.79
C ARG A 11 1.00 -4.05 38.63
N PRO A 12 0.92 -2.85 38.00
CA PRO A 12 0.65 -1.62 38.73
C PRO A 12 -0.76 -1.72 39.36
N PRO A 13 -0.97 -1.15 40.56
CA PRO A 13 -2.25 -1.21 41.24
C PRO A 13 -3.24 -0.25 40.59
N HIS A 14 -4.12 -0.73 39.70
CA HIS A 14 -5.30 0.00 39.25
C HIS A 14 -6.51 -0.46 40.05
N ARG A 15 -7.12 0.53 40.71
CA ARG A 15 -8.37 0.49 41.50
C ARG A 15 -9.32 -0.65 41.08
N ARG A 16 -9.32 -1.71 41.89
CA ARG A 16 -10.30 -2.82 41.83
C ARG A 16 -11.40 -2.66 42.88
N ASP A 17 -11.72 -1.44 43.29
CA ASP A 17 -12.48 -1.21 44.51
C ASP A 17 -14.00 -1.33 44.36
N ASN A 18 -14.56 -1.67 43.20
CA ASN A 18 -16.02 -1.78 42.97
C ASN A 18 -16.48 -3.03 42.20
N MET A 19 -15.63 -4.02 41.93
CA MET A 19 -16.09 -5.29 41.35
C MET A 19 -16.57 -6.24 42.45
N THR A 20 -17.75 -6.85 42.27
CA THR A 20 -18.17 -7.94 43.12
C THR A 20 -17.28 -9.17 42.89
N GLU A 21 -17.02 -9.95 43.92
CA GLU A 21 -16.23 -11.19 43.87
C GLU A 21 -16.76 -12.16 42.78
N ARG A 22 -18.06 -12.10 42.50
CA ARG A 22 -18.75 -12.83 41.42
C ARG A 22 -18.35 -12.39 40.00
N ASP A 23 -18.14 -11.09 39.80
CA ASP A 23 -17.81 -10.54 38.47
C ASP A 23 -16.35 -10.82 38.12
N LEU A 24 -15.44 -10.74 39.11
CA LEU A 24 -14.05 -11.16 38.96
C LEU A 24 -13.93 -12.64 38.58
N THR A 25 -14.73 -13.51 39.22
CA THR A 25 -14.73 -14.95 38.94
C THR A 25 -15.19 -15.25 37.53
N ARG A 26 -16.20 -14.52 37.00
CA ARG A 26 -16.71 -14.68 35.63
C ARG A 26 -15.71 -14.18 34.59
N TYR A 27 -15.07 -13.04 34.81
CA TYR A 27 -14.05 -12.52 33.94
C TYR A 27 -12.83 -13.46 33.88
N ASP A 28 -12.31 -13.91 34.98
CA ASP A 28 -11.19 -14.85 35.05
C ASP A 28 -11.55 -16.20 34.40
N ALA A 29 -12.79 -16.66 34.53
CA ALA A 29 -13.27 -17.86 33.83
C ALA A 29 -13.29 -17.65 32.31
N ALA A 30 -13.76 -16.48 31.83
CA ALA A 30 -13.77 -16.17 30.39
C ALA A 30 -12.36 -16.07 29.83
N CYS A 31 -11.43 -15.43 30.53
CA CYS A 31 -10.03 -15.35 30.09
C CYS A 31 -9.37 -16.75 30.03
N ARG A 32 -9.68 -17.63 30.98
CA ARG A 32 -9.23 -19.03 30.94
C ARG A 32 -9.83 -19.78 29.77
N ALA A 33 -11.14 -19.66 29.52
CA ALA A 33 -11.80 -20.29 28.38
C ALA A 33 -11.16 -19.88 27.05
N VAL A 34 -10.78 -18.60 26.87
CA VAL A 34 -10.04 -18.14 25.68
C VAL A 34 -8.68 -18.83 25.56
N ALA A 35 -7.93 -18.94 26.65
CA ALA A 35 -6.61 -19.57 26.64
C ALA A 35 -6.70 -21.08 26.37
N GLU A 36 -7.73 -21.72 26.86
CA GLU A 36 -7.98 -23.19 26.76
C GLU A 36 -8.68 -23.58 25.45
N ALA A 37 -9.23 -22.61 24.69
CA ALA A 37 -9.90 -22.88 23.42
C ALA A 37 -8.98 -23.68 22.47
N ARG A 38 -9.47 -24.81 21.97
CA ARG A 38 -8.73 -25.76 21.13
C ARG A 38 -9.17 -25.73 19.68
N SER A 39 -10.33 -25.14 19.38
CA SER A 39 -10.87 -25.02 18.04
C SER A 39 -11.14 -23.57 17.67
N VAL A 40 -11.17 -23.32 16.36
CA VAL A 40 -11.52 -22.02 15.78
C VAL A 40 -12.95 -21.62 16.17
N ASP A 41 -13.87 -22.62 16.21
CA ASP A 41 -15.28 -22.41 16.53
C ASP A 41 -15.45 -22.00 18.00
N GLU A 42 -14.75 -22.63 18.94
CA GLU A 42 -14.75 -22.23 20.36
C GLU A 42 -14.26 -20.80 20.55
N ALA A 43 -13.13 -20.43 19.95
CA ALA A 43 -12.58 -19.08 20.05
C ALA A 43 -13.55 -18.04 19.45
N LYS A 44 -14.22 -18.39 18.34
CA LYS A 44 -15.23 -17.54 17.72
C LYS A 44 -16.45 -17.37 18.60
N GLU A 45 -16.95 -18.44 19.21
CA GLU A 45 -18.11 -18.38 20.11
C GLU A 45 -17.83 -17.47 21.32
N ILE A 46 -16.70 -17.63 21.99
CA ILE A 46 -16.28 -16.76 23.12
C ILE A 46 -16.20 -15.30 22.65
N ARG A 47 -15.64 -15.05 21.47
CA ARG A 47 -15.58 -13.70 20.89
C ARG A 47 -16.96 -13.12 20.65
N ASP A 48 -17.91 -13.88 20.11
CA ASP A 48 -19.25 -13.42 19.79
C ASP A 48 -20.08 -13.17 21.07
N GLN A 49 -19.91 -13.98 22.09
CA GLN A 49 -20.44 -13.74 23.44
C GLN A 49 -19.90 -12.44 24.05
N ALA A 50 -18.59 -12.18 23.92
CA ALA A 50 -17.98 -10.94 24.38
C ALA A 50 -18.52 -9.71 23.64
N VAL A 51 -18.82 -9.82 22.35
CA VAL A 51 -19.48 -8.74 21.57
C VAL A 51 -20.88 -8.44 22.11
N ALA A 52 -21.67 -9.47 22.37
CA ALA A 52 -23.00 -9.30 22.96
C ALA A 52 -22.95 -8.69 24.36
N MET A 53 -22.00 -9.14 25.18
CA MET A 53 -21.76 -8.60 26.53
C MET A 53 -21.38 -7.12 26.51
N ALA A 54 -20.53 -6.70 25.56
CA ALA A 54 -20.14 -5.29 25.41
C ALA A 54 -21.35 -4.40 25.04
N VAL A 55 -22.26 -4.89 24.18
CA VAL A 55 -23.49 -4.17 23.85
C VAL A 55 -24.40 -4.02 25.08
N TYR A 56 -24.60 -5.09 25.82
CA TYR A 56 -25.38 -5.08 27.05
C TYR A 56 -24.79 -4.13 28.09
N ALA A 57 -23.50 -4.24 28.37
CA ALA A 57 -22.77 -3.40 29.32
C ALA A 57 -22.93 -1.90 29.00
N ARG A 58 -22.90 -1.56 27.72
CA ARG A 58 -23.11 -0.19 27.25
C ARG A 58 -24.53 0.31 27.53
N GLN A 59 -25.54 -0.50 27.22
CA GLN A 59 -26.95 -0.17 27.51
C GLN A 59 -27.16 0.02 29.02
N ALA A 60 -26.53 -0.82 29.84
CA ALA A 60 -26.54 -0.74 31.30
C ALA A 60 -25.64 0.38 31.86
N LYS A 61 -24.90 1.12 31.02
CA LYS A 61 -23.92 2.13 31.41
C LYS A 61 -22.84 1.60 32.38
N ASN A 62 -22.56 0.29 32.33
CA ASN A 62 -21.54 -0.36 33.13
C ASN A 62 -20.22 -0.36 32.35
N ARG A 63 -19.35 0.62 32.66
CA ARG A 63 -18.07 0.82 31.97
C ARG A 63 -17.06 -0.28 32.25
N GLU A 64 -17.07 -0.86 33.42
CA GLU A 64 -16.13 -1.92 33.82
C GLU A 64 -16.44 -3.21 33.06
N LEU A 65 -17.70 -3.62 33.04
CA LEU A 65 -18.16 -4.78 32.29
C LEU A 65 -17.93 -4.58 30.77
N GLU A 66 -18.06 -3.34 30.27
CA GLU A 66 -17.75 -3.01 28.88
C GLU A 66 -16.25 -3.18 28.58
N ALA A 67 -15.37 -2.72 29.48
CA ALA A 67 -13.93 -2.87 29.35
C ALA A 67 -13.50 -4.35 29.38
N ASP A 68 -14.06 -5.14 30.26
CA ASP A 68 -13.81 -6.58 30.36
C ASP A 68 -14.27 -7.33 29.09
N ALA A 69 -15.43 -6.99 28.57
CA ALA A 69 -15.94 -7.57 27.35
C ALA A 69 -15.07 -7.21 26.13
N VAL A 70 -14.52 -5.99 26.06
CA VAL A 70 -13.58 -5.57 25.02
C VAL A 70 -12.27 -6.36 25.13
N GLU A 71 -11.73 -6.55 26.33
CA GLU A 71 -10.53 -7.36 26.54
C GLU A 71 -10.74 -8.82 26.10
N ILE A 72 -11.82 -9.47 26.57
CA ILE A 72 -12.14 -10.84 26.17
C ILE A 72 -12.25 -10.95 24.64
N ARG A 73 -12.90 -9.98 24.01
CA ARG A 73 -13.03 -9.93 22.56
C ARG A 73 -11.67 -9.84 21.85
N LEU A 74 -10.75 -9.00 22.34
CA LEU A 74 -9.40 -8.88 21.76
C LEU A 74 -8.64 -10.19 21.88
N ARG A 75 -8.62 -10.79 23.07
CA ARG A 75 -7.95 -12.07 23.35
C ARG A 75 -8.51 -13.20 22.49
N ALA A 76 -9.84 -13.34 22.41
CA ALA A 76 -10.50 -14.35 21.61
C ALA A 76 -10.24 -14.15 20.11
N THR A 77 -10.22 -12.89 19.62
CA THR A 77 -9.89 -12.60 18.21
C THR A 77 -8.44 -12.95 17.87
N ARG A 78 -7.49 -12.69 18.79
CA ARG A 78 -6.09 -13.13 18.63
C ARG A 78 -5.97 -14.64 18.65
N ARG A 79 -6.65 -15.32 19.58
CA ARG A 79 -6.63 -16.78 19.69
C ARG A 79 -7.17 -17.46 18.45
N LEU A 80 -8.17 -16.88 17.81
CA LEU A 80 -8.73 -17.36 16.55
C LEU A 80 -7.67 -17.41 15.45
N ASP A 81 -6.80 -16.40 15.33
CA ASP A 81 -5.70 -16.42 14.34
C ASP A 81 -4.66 -17.51 14.69
N GLN A 82 -4.26 -17.63 15.96
CA GLN A 82 -3.31 -18.65 16.40
C GLN A 82 -3.81 -20.06 16.06
N LEU A 83 -5.08 -20.35 16.34
CA LEU A 83 -5.69 -21.64 16.02
C LEU A 83 -5.79 -21.88 14.50
N ARG A 84 -6.06 -20.85 13.73
CA ARG A 84 -6.04 -20.95 12.26
C ARG A 84 -4.64 -21.16 11.69
N GLN A 85 -3.62 -20.55 12.27
CA GLN A 85 -2.23 -20.83 11.87
C GLN A 85 -1.86 -22.29 12.17
N ALA A 86 -2.17 -22.79 13.38
CA ALA A 86 -1.97 -24.18 13.72
C ALA A 86 -2.75 -25.15 12.78
N GLN A 87 -3.99 -24.78 12.42
CA GLN A 87 -4.79 -25.55 11.45
C GLN A 87 -4.16 -25.56 10.06
N LYS A 88 -3.58 -24.43 9.63
CA LYS A 88 -2.87 -24.33 8.34
C LYS A 88 -1.64 -25.24 8.29
N GLU A 89 -0.90 -25.33 9.40
CA GLU A 89 0.30 -26.17 9.51
C GLU A 89 -0.05 -27.66 9.60
N GLY A 90 -1.18 -28.02 10.23
CA GLY A 90 -1.61 -29.40 10.41
C GLY A 90 -2.38 -29.96 9.21
N VAL A 91 -3.56 -29.44 8.93
CA VAL A 91 -4.50 -30.00 7.92
C VAL A 91 -4.43 -29.23 6.59
N GLY A 92 -3.81 -28.07 6.58
CA GLY A 92 -3.86 -27.11 5.47
C GLY A 92 -5.14 -26.28 5.47
N LEU A 93 -5.07 -25.12 4.82
CA LEU A 93 -6.24 -24.26 4.57
C LEU A 93 -6.50 -24.20 3.07
N ASN A 94 -7.77 -24.18 2.69
CA ASN A 94 -8.14 -23.94 1.30
C ASN A 94 -7.75 -22.49 0.93
N PRO A 95 -6.86 -22.28 -0.07
CA PRO A 95 -6.39 -20.94 -0.45
C PRO A 95 -7.49 -20.05 -1.04
N GLY A 96 -8.70 -20.58 -1.25
CA GLY A 96 -9.76 -19.91 -1.97
C GLY A 96 -9.52 -20.00 -3.48
N GLY A 97 -10.54 -19.67 -4.28
CA GLY A 97 -10.48 -19.67 -5.73
C GLY A 97 -11.73 -20.32 -6.34
N ARG A 98 -11.92 -20.16 -7.65
CA ARG A 98 -13.03 -20.76 -8.38
C ARG A 98 -12.86 -22.30 -8.37
N PRO A 99 -13.86 -23.12 -8.02
CA PRO A 99 -13.75 -24.57 -8.04
C PRO A 99 -13.31 -25.06 -9.43
N ARG A 100 -12.21 -25.80 -9.49
CA ARG A 100 -11.86 -26.53 -10.72
C ARG A 100 -12.86 -27.67 -10.87
N LYS A 101 -13.58 -27.69 -11.98
CA LYS A 101 -14.37 -28.84 -12.43
C LYS A 101 -13.40 -29.95 -12.86
N THR A 102 -12.93 -30.77 -11.94
CA THR A 102 -12.24 -32.00 -12.25
C THR A 102 -12.64 -33.05 -11.22
N GLY A 103 -12.92 -34.23 -11.74
CA GLY A 103 -13.54 -35.42 -11.15
C GLY A 103 -13.11 -35.82 -9.74
N VAL A 104 -13.98 -36.59 -9.17
CA VAL A 104 -13.98 -37.27 -7.87
C VAL A 104 -12.56 -37.60 -7.36
N SER A 105 -12.09 -36.84 -6.37
CA SER A 105 -11.02 -37.29 -5.47
C SER A 105 -11.47 -36.96 -4.05
N ALA A 106 -11.61 -38.00 -3.22
CA ALA A 106 -11.93 -37.87 -1.80
C ALA A 106 -10.71 -37.37 -1.01
N THR A 107 -10.28 -36.14 -1.25
CA THR A 107 -9.34 -35.44 -0.38
C THR A 107 -10.14 -34.75 0.75
N PRO A 108 -9.67 -34.77 2.02
CA PRO A 108 -10.33 -34.09 3.10
C PRO A 108 -10.51 -32.63 2.72
N VAL A 109 -11.76 -32.15 2.79
CA VAL A 109 -12.09 -30.77 2.43
C VAL A 109 -11.46 -29.84 3.46
N SER A 110 -10.37 -29.20 3.08
CA SER A 110 -9.72 -28.22 3.95
C SER A 110 -10.69 -27.08 4.32
N PRO A 111 -10.82 -26.71 5.60
CA PRO A 111 -11.80 -25.75 6.05
C PRO A 111 -11.58 -24.37 5.42
N THR A 112 -12.67 -23.73 4.99
CA THR A 112 -12.68 -22.36 4.45
C THR A 112 -13.04 -21.36 5.53
N LEU A 113 -12.80 -20.08 5.30
CA LEU A 113 -13.31 -19.01 6.17
C LEU A 113 -14.84 -19.09 6.31
N ALA A 114 -15.52 -19.27 5.19
CA ALA A 114 -16.99 -19.33 5.15
C ALA A 114 -17.55 -20.54 5.90
N SER A 115 -16.92 -21.72 5.77
CA SER A 115 -17.38 -22.93 6.50
C SER A 115 -17.20 -22.80 8.02
N GLN A 116 -16.30 -21.94 8.49
CA GLN A 116 -16.09 -21.63 9.91
C GLN A 116 -16.86 -20.36 10.34
N GLY A 117 -17.74 -19.81 9.50
CA GLY A 117 -18.51 -18.61 9.80
C GLY A 117 -17.66 -17.37 10.05
N ILE A 118 -16.47 -17.30 9.45
CA ILE A 118 -15.52 -16.19 9.60
C ILE A 118 -15.61 -15.31 8.35
N ASP A 119 -16.08 -14.08 8.50
CA ASP A 119 -16.06 -13.11 7.43
C ASP A 119 -14.66 -12.53 7.19
N LYS A 120 -14.47 -11.87 6.05
CA LYS A 120 -13.18 -11.30 5.65
C LYS A 120 -12.66 -10.25 6.64
N ASN A 121 -13.55 -9.49 7.28
CA ASN A 121 -13.20 -8.44 8.23
C ASN A 121 -12.71 -9.04 9.54
N LEU A 122 -13.40 -10.08 10.06
CA LEU A 122 -12.96 -10.81 11.25
C LEU A 122 -11.62 -11.49 10.99
N ALA A 123 -11.44 -12.13 9.83
CA ALA A 123 -10.17 -12.73 9.46
C ALA A 123 -9.02 -11.71 9.34
N LYS A 124 -9.31 -10.49 8.87
CA LYS A 124 -8.33 -9.39 8.83
C LYS A 124 -7.97 -8.94 10.25
N GLN A 125 -8.96 -8.71 11.12
CA GLN A 125 -8.76 -8.31 12.51
C GLN A 125 -7.94 -9.36 13.27
N ALA A 126 -8.28 -10.64 13.13
CA ALA A 126 -7.57 -11.74 13.77
C ALA A 126 -6.08 -11.77 13.37
N ARG A 127 -5.77 -11.67 12.09
CA ARG A 127 -4.38 -11.61 11.59
C ARG A 127 -3.61 -10.40 12.10
N ILE A 128 -4.25 -9.23 12.22
CA ILE A 128 -3.62 -8.03 12.77
C ILE A 128 -3.21 -8.27 14.23
N LEU A 129 -4.11 -8.81 15.06
CA LEU A 129 -3.84 -9.08 16.47
C LEU A 129 -2.90 -10.28 16.68
N GLY A 130 -3.01 -11.31 15.85
CA GLY A 130 -2.15 -12.50 15.91
C GLY A 130 -0.69 -12.20 15.60
N ALA A 131 -0.43 -11.21 14.75
CA ALA A 131 0.92 -10.79 14.37
C ALA A 131 1.64 -9.91 15.41
N LEU A 132 0.96 -9.48 16.48
CA LEU A 132 1.59 -8.70 17.55
C LEU A 132 2.45 -9.56 18.46
N SER A 133 3.59 -9.01 18.93
CA SER A 133 4.30 -9.57 20.06
C SER A 133 3.42 -9.54 21.31
N GLU A 134 3.73 -10.37 22.30
CA GLU A 134 2.97 -10.43 23.55
C GLU A 134 2.91 -9.06 24.24
N GLU A 135 4.05 -8.37 24.32
CA GLU A 135 4.17 -7.05 24.94
C GLU A 135 3.29 -6.00 24.24
N LYS A 136 3.35 -5.92 22.90
CA LYS A 136 2.53 -4.99 22.10
C LYS A 136 1.05 -5.34 22.20
N PHE A 137 0.71 -6.62 22.31
CA PHE A 137 -0.67 -7.03 22.48
C PHE A 137 -1.23 -6.65 23.86
N GLU A 138 -0.49 -6.90 24.94
CA GLU A 138 -0.91 -6.51 26.29
C GLU A 138 -1.01 -4.99 26.46
N GLN A 139 -0.13 -4.22 25.80
CA GLN A 139 -0.28 -2.77 25.74
C GLN A 139 -1.58 -2.37 25.04
N ALA A 140 -1.88 -2.97 23.90
CA ALA A 140 -3.11 -2.72 23.16
C ALA A 140 -4.38 -3.07 23.95
N VAL A 141 -4.34 -4.14 24.75
CA VAL A 141 -5.41 -4.51 25.67
C VAL A 141 -5.58 -3.46 26.77
N THR A 142 -4.47 -2.99 27.36
CA THR A 142 -4.48 -1.94 28.39
C THR A 142 -5.07 -0.64 27.86
N ASP A 143 -4.67 -0.22 26.67
CA ASP A 143 -5.18 0.98 26.01
C ASP A 143 -6.68 0.85 25.69
N ALA A 144 -7.11 -0.35 25.28
CA ALA A 144 -8.52 -0.61 25.00
C ALA A 144 -9.40 -0.58 26.25
N ARG A 145 -8.89 -0.97 27.41
CA ARG A 145 -9.61 -0.89 28.70
C ARG A 145 -9.82 0.55 29.17
N THR A 146 -8.87 1.43 28.88
CA THR A 146 -8.93 2.85 29.30
C THR A 146 -9.79 3.72 28.40
N ALA A 147 -10.02 3.30 27.17
CA ALA A 147 -10.80 4.03 26.16
C ALA A 147 -12.23 3.45 26.04
N THR A 148 -13.21 4.32 25.73
CA THR A 148 -14.61 3.93 25.53
C THR A 148 -14.81 3.10 24.24
N THR A 149 -16.03 2.73 23.90
CA THR A 149 -16.51 1.84 22.82
C THR A 149 -15.86 1.99 21.43
N ARG A 150 -15.21 3.11 21.12
CA ARG A 150 -14.40 3.28 19.91
C ARG A 150 -13.05 2.58 20.00
N ALA A 151 -12.68 2.13 21.20
CA ALA A 151 -11.35 1.60 21.52
C ALA A 151 -10.97 0.38 20.67
N PHE A 152 -11.83 -0.62 20.55
CA PHE A 152 -11.50 -1.82 19.76
C PHE A 152 -11.13 -1.48 18.33
N ARG A 153 -11.93 -0.63 17.65
CA ARG A 153 -11.66 -0.20 16.28
C ARG A 153 -10.41 0.67 16.20
N ASN A 154 -10.21 1.56 17.19
CA ASN A 154 -9.03 2.43 17.23
C ASN A 154 -7.75 1.63 17.45
N VAL A 155 -7.78 0.62 18.33
CA VAL A 155 -6.64 -0.30 18.55
C VAL A 155 -6.30 -1.06 17.26
N ILE A 156 -7.30 -1.69 16.62
CA ILE A 156 -7.07 -2.40 15.36
C ILE A 156 -6.48 -1.46 14.29
N ASN A 157 -7.01 -0.25 14.16
CA ASN A 157 -6.50 0.72 13.20
C ASN A 157 -5.09 1.20 13.54
N ALA A 158 -4.80 1.49 14.82
CA ALA A 158 -3.47 1.92 15.25
C ALA A 158 -2.42 0.84 14.99
N VAL A 159 -2.74 -0.42 15.31
CA VAL A 159 -1.87 -1.57 15.05
C VAL A 159 -1.66 -1.80 13.56
N ALA A 160 -2.73 -1.69 12.75
CA ALA A 160 -2.62 -1.83 11.30
C ALA A 160 -1.67 -0.78 10.71
N ILE A 161 -1.79 0.48 11.17
CA ILE A 161 -0.93 1.59 10.73
C ILE A 161 0.52 1.36 11.15
N GLU A 162 0.77 0.95 12.39
CA GLU A 162 2.14 0.72 12.86
C GLU A 162 2.81 -0.44 12.11
N ARG A 163 2.07 -1.53 11.85
CA ARG A 163 2.57 -2.64 11.05
C ARG A 163 2.87 -2.22 9.60
N GLU A 164 2.02 -1.36 9.02
CA GLU A 164 2.26 -0.80 7.70
C GLU A 164 3.53 0.04 7.68
N ARG A 165 3.76 0.87 8.72
CA ARG A 165 4.98 1.64 8.90
C ARG A 165 6.22 0.75 9.08
N GLU A 166 6.15 -0.30 9.90
CA GLU A 166 7.25 -1.25 10.08
C GLU A 166 7.59 -1.97 8.76
N SER A 167 6.56 -2.42 8.02
CA SER A 167 6.74 -3.01 6.70
C SER A 167 7.36 -2.02 5.70
N TYR A 168 6.94 -0.75 5.74
CA TYR A 168 7.48 0.30 4.90
C TYR A 168 8.95 0.59 5.24
N ARG A 169 9.32 0.73 6.54
CA ARG A 169 10.72 0.91 6.97
C ARG A 169 11.60 -0.24 6.51
N SER A 170 11.16 -1.48 6.68
CA SER A 170 11.90 -2.66 6.24
C SER A 170 12.09 -2.72 4.72
N ARG A 171 11.15 -2.17 3.92
CA ARG A 171 11.33 -2.03 2.46
C ARG A 171 12.34 -0.93 2.12
N ILE A 172 12.27 0.23 2.81
CA ILE A 172 13.24 1.32 2.61
C ILE A 172 14.68 0.85 2.90
N GLU A 173 14.90 0.08 3.96
CA GLU A 173 16.24 -0.45 4.31
C GLU A 173 16.83 -1.36 3.23
N ARG A 174 15.98 -1.98 2.41
CA ARG A 174 16.37 -2.88 1.31
C ARG A 174 16.24 -2.25 -0.06
N GLY A 175 15.62 -1.08 -0.15
CA GLY A 175 15.34 -0.39 -1.39
C GLY A 175 16.58 0.29 -2.00
N ALA A 176 16.41 0.76 -3.22
CA ALA A 176 17.45 1.47 -3.95
C ALA A 176 17.79 2.82 -3.30
N THR A 177 19.05 3.21 -3.33
CA THR A 177 19.59 4.44 -2.74
C THR A 177 19.96 5.46 -3.80
N VAL A 178 20.22 6.72 -3.41
CA VAL A 178 20.72 7.73 -4.34
C VAL A 178 22.08 7.32 -4.93
N ALA A 179 22.93 6.63 -4.15
CA ALA A 179 24.20 6.11 -4.62
C ALA A 179 24.06 5.11 -5.79
N ASP A 180 22.93 4.40 -5.87
CA ASP A 180 22.66 3.50 -7.01
C ASP A 180 22.40 4.30 -8.29
N LEU A 181 21.70 5.45 -8.21
CA LEU A 181 21.53 6.35 -9.37
C LEU A 181 22.85 6.99 -9.79
N GLU A 182 23.68 7.40 -8.82
CA GLU A 182 25.00 7.94 -9.08
C GLU A 182 25.92 6.89 -9.74
N ALA A 183 25.84 5.63 -9.28
CA ALA A 183 26.58 4.52 -9.89
C ALA A 183 26.12 4.25 -11.34
N LEU A 184 24.80 4.33 -11.62
CA LEU A 184 24.30 4.23 -12.98
C LEU A 184 24.82 5.35 -13.87
N ALA A 185 24.81 6.59 -13.37
CA ALA A 185 25.31 7.73 -14.09
C ALA A 185 26.83 7.61 -14.35
N ALA A 186 27.58 7.18 -13.35
CA ALA A 186 29.03 6.92 -13.46
C ALA A 186 29.36 5.78 -14.45
N ALA A 187 28.49 4.78 -14.55
CA ALA A 187 28.58 3.71 -15.57
C ALA A 187 28.17 4.16 -16.97
N GLY A 188 27.82 5.43 -17.17
CA GLY A 188 27.44 5.97 -18.47
C GLY A 188 26.06 5.57 -18.96
N LYS A 189 25.21 4.96 -18.10
CA LYS A 189 23.87 4.54 -18.49
C LYS A 189 23.01 5.76 -18.88
N LYS A 190 22.30 5.66 -20.01
CA LYS A 190 21.46 6.71 -20.57
C LYS A 190 20.07 6.17 -20.92
N PHE A 191 19.05 6.97 -20.65
CA PHE A 191 17.66 6.60 -20.86
C PHE A 191 16.99 7.58 -21.84
N GLY A 192 16.26 7.03 -22.80
CA GLY A 192 15.44 7.80 -23.77
C GLY A 192 14.11 8.25 -23.18
N VAL A 193 13.66 7.57 -22.10
CA VAL A 193 12.44 7.93 -21.37
C VAL A 193 12.68 7.79 -19.87
N ILE A 194 12.31 8.82 -19.13
CA ILE A 194 12.35 8.81 -17.66
C ILE A 194 10.95 9.12 -17.13
N CYS A 195 10.41 8.25 -16.27
CA CYS A 195 9.07 8.37 -15.69
C CYS A 195 9.15 8.39 -14.15
N PRO A 196 9.28 9.56 -13.52
CA PRO A 196 9.32 9.68 -12.07
C PRO A 196 7.94 9.90 -11.46
N ASP A 197 7.76 9.36 -10.23
CA ASP A 197 6.60 9.61 -9.35
C ASP A 197 7.11 10.01 -7.95
N PRO A 198 7.67 11.23 -7.79
CA PRO A 198 8.26 11.64 -6.53
C PRO A 198 7.28 11.64 -5.35
N PRO A 199 7.75 11.35 -4.13
CA PRO A 199 6.96 11.43 -2.92
C PRO A 199 6.80 12.88 -2.47
N TRP A 200 5.98 13.64 -3.19
CA TRP A 200 5.75 15.08 -2.98
C TRP A 200 5.34 15.38 -1.55
N SER A 201 5.96 16.39 -0.95
CA SER A 201 5.56 16.96 0.33
C SER A 201 4.66 18.16 0.09
N PHE A 202 3.42 18.10 0.55
CA PHE A 202 2.50 19.24 0.43
C PHE A 202 1.76 19.48 1.74
N GLU A 203 1.52 20.75 2.06
CA GLU A 203 0.78 21.13 3.24
C GLU A 203 -0.70 20.80 3.12
N VAL A 204 -1.25 20.12 4.13
CA VAL A 204 -2.69 19.87 4.24
C VAL A 204 -3.34 20.97 5.08
N TYR A 205 -4.38 21.59 4.53
CA TYR A 205 -5.09 22.72 5.12
C TYR A 205 -5.75 22.42 6.48
N SER A 206 -5.98 21.19 6.88
CA SER A 206 -6.63 20.87 8.15
C SER A 206 -6.00 19.69 8.87
N GLY A 207 -6.02 19.72 10.23
CA GLY A 207 -5.55 18.61 11.06
C GLY A 207 -6.28 17.26 10.82
N LYS A 208 -7.52 17.30 10.30
CA LYS A 208 -8.26 16.10 9.84
C LYS A 208 -7.72 15.58 8.51
N GLY A 209 -7.16 16.45 7.66
CA GLY A 209 -6.46 16.10 6.43
C GLY A 209 -5.17 15.35 6.69
N LYS A 210 -4.40 15.72 7.71
CA LYS A 210 -3.14 15.06 8.10
C LYS A 210 -3.30 13.55 8.39
N GLN A 211 -4.47 13.10 8.82
CA GLN A 211 -4.74 11.68 9.05
C GLN A 211 -4.92 10.84 7.78
N ARG A 212 -5.07 11.47 6.61
CA ARG A 212 -5.30 10.85 5.29
C ARG A 212 -4.31 11.33 4.23
N SER A 213 -3.31 12.12 4.62
CA SER A 213 -2.28 12.64 3.71
C SER A 213 -1.22 11.58 3.40
N ALA A 214 -0.47 11.80 2.33
CA ALA A 214 0.66 10.96 1.93
C ALA A 214 1.72 10.83 3.03
N GLU A 215 1.94 11.89 3.85
CA GLU A 215 2.86 11.91 4.99
C GLU A 215 2.60 10.82 6.05
N ARG A 216 1.40 10.27 6.06
CA ARG A 216 1.06 9.18 6.99
C ARG A 216 1.45 7.80 6.48
N HIS A 217 1.53 7.65 5.18
CA HIS A 217 1.73 6.37 4.50
C HIS A 217 3.11 6.25 3.84
N CYS A 218 3.75 7.38 3.50
CA CYS A 218 5.06 7.43 2.86
C CYS A 218 5.86 8.60 3.43
N ASP A 219 7.18 8.44 3.57
CA ASP A 219 8.06 9.56 3.86
C ASP A 219 8.12 10.47 2.63
N THR A 220 7.54 11.67 2.74
CA THR A 220 7.61 12.69 1.71
C THR A 220 9.01 13.31 1.68
N TRP A 221 9.43 13.79 0.51
CA TRP A 221 10.72 14.41 0.33
C TRP A 221 10.58 15.91 0.12
N PRO A 222 11.47 16.74 0.74
CA PRO A 222 11.56 18.15 0.42
C PRO A 222 11.92 18.33 -1.07
N LEU A 223 11.47 19.43 -1.66
CA LEU A 223 11.66 19.73 -3.08
C LEU A 223 13.14 19.72 -3.46
N GLU A 224 14.00 20.32 -2.63
CA GLU A 224 15.44 20.41 -2.85
C GLU A 224 16.10 19.03 -2.94
N ARG A 225 15.58 18.04 -2.20
CA ARG A 225 16.08 16.67 -2.27
C ARG A 225 15.71 15.98 -3.58
N ILE A 226 14.52 16.28 -4.10
CA ILE A 226 14.06 15.75 -5.40
C ILE A 226 14.87 16.39 -6.52
N GLU A 227 15.07 17.71 -6.50
CA GLU A 227 15.87 18.45 -7.46
C GLU A 227 17.33 17.98 -7.53
N ALA A 228 17.91 17.61 -6.38
CA ALA A 228 19.30 17.16 -6.27
C ALA A 228 19.56 15.76 -6.87
N LEU A 229 18.55 15.02 -7.30
CA LEU A 229 18.75 13.71 -7.92
C LEU A 229 19.49 13.85 -9.27
N PRO A 230 20.42 12.92 -9.59
CA PRO A 230 21.26 12.99 -10.79
C PRO A 230 20.51 12.60 -12.08
N VAL A 231 19.23 12.97 -12.19
CA VAL A 231 18.36 12.58 -13.32
C VAL A 231 18.88 13.12 -14.64
N GLY A 232 19.41 14.35 -14.62
CA GLY A 232 20.03 14.95 -15.80
C GLY A 232 21.24 14.17 -16.32
N ALA A 233 21.99 13.52 -15.44
CA ALA A 233 23.13 12.68 -15.83
C ALA A 233 22.68 11.34 -16.43
N LEU A 234 21.47 10.88 -16.13
CA LEU A 234 20.88 9.63 -16.64
C LEU A 234 20.10 9.83 -17.93
N ALA A 235 19.74 11.06 -18.30
CA ALA A 235 19.02 11.35 -19.51
C ALA A 235 19.94 11.23 -20.75
N ALA A 236 19.41 10.62 -21.81
CA ALA A 236 20.00 10.69 -23.15
C ALA A 236 19.91 12.11 -23.70
N ASP A 237 20.65 12.42 -24.78
CA ASP A 237 20.59 13.73 -25.44
C ASP A 237 19.17 14.01 -25.96
N ASP A 238 18.50 12.99 -26.51
CA ASP A 238 17.10 13.01 -26.90
C ASP A 238 16.29 12.18 -25.87
N CYS A 239 15.69 12.83 -24.88
CA CYS A 239 14.99 12.16 -23.79
C CYS A 239 13.62 12.80 -23.50
N ALA A 240 12.60 11.96 -23.33
CA ALA A 240 11.29 12.37 -22.82
C ALA A 240 11.19 12.14 -21.31
N LEU A 241 10.76 13.16 -20.59
CA LEU A 241 10.45 13.09 -19.17
C LEU A 241 8.93 13.10 -18.98
N LEU A 242 8.40 12.11 -18.28
CA LEU A 242 6.98 12.00 -17.92
C LEU A 242 6.84 12.01 -16.42
N LEU A 243 6.77 13.22 -15.85
CA LEU A 243 6.78 13.47 -14.40
C LEU A 243 5.36 13.48 -13.83
N TRP A 244 5.06 12.53 -12.95
CA TRP A 244 3.81 12.54 -12.19
C TRP A 244 3.85 13.61 -11.11
N ALA A 245 2.79 14.42 -11.05
CA ALA A 245 2.65 15.49 -10.09
C ALA A 245 1.25 15.50 -9.47
N VAL A 246 1.18 16.01 -8.26
CA VAL A 246 -0.07 16.34 -7.59
C VAL A 246 -0.37 17.82 -7.81
N TRP A 247 -1.64 18.18 -7.97
CA TRP A 247 -2.02 19.57 -8.30
C TRP A 247 -1.50 20.64 -7.32
N PRO A 248 -1.44 20.41 -5.99
CA PRO A 248 -0.87 21.38 -5.05
C PRO A 248 0.63 21.66 -5.26
N GLU A 249 1.37 20.73 -5.86
CA GLU A 249 2.83 20.82 -6.08
C GLU A 249 3.20 21.04 -7.55
N LEU A 250 2.28 21.62 -8.34
CA LEU A 250 2.51 21.80 -9.77
C LEU A 250 3.68 22.76 -10.06
N ASP A 251 3.83 23.82 -9.32
CA ASP A 251 4.95 24.77 -9.43
C ASP A 251 6.27 24.15 -8.99
N GLY A 252 6.28 23.34 -7.92
CA GLY A 252 7.43 22.54 -7.52
C GLY A 252 7.83 21.52 -8.59
N ALA A 253 6.85 20.86 -9.22
CA ALA A 253 7.13 19.93 -10.31
C ALA A 253 7.77 20.61 -11.52
N LEU A 254 7.38 21.84 -11.87
CA LEU A 254 8.01 22.62 -12.92
C LEU A 254 9.44 23.03 -12.56
N GLN A 255 9.72 23.34 -11.29
CA GLN A 255 11.08 23.61 -10.82
C GLN A 255 11.97 22.37 -10.94
N VAL A 256 11.48 21.18 -10.53
CA VAL A 256 12.18 19.90 -10.68
C VAL A 256 12.51 19.59 -12.15
N ILE A 257 11.57 19.81 -13.09
CA ILE A 257 11.80 19.64 -14.52
C ILE A 257 12.99 20.49 -14.97
N ASN A 258 13.04 21.75 -14.57
CA ASN A 258 14.13 22.67 -14.92
C ASN A 258 15.45 22.27 -14.25
N ALA A 259 15.44 21.88 -12.96
CA ALA A 259 16.63 21.46 -12.21
C ALA A 259 17.29 20.21 -12.85
N TRP A 260 16.49 19.30 -13.39
CA TRP A 260 16.99 18.12 -14.10
C TRP A 260 17.40 18.38 -15.54
N GLY A 261 17.28 19.63 -16.02
CA GLY A 261 17.72 20.08 -17.35
C GLY A 261 16.77 19.66 -18.48
N PHE A 262 15.48 19.63 -18.21
CA PHE A 262 14.42 19.40 -19.20
C PHE A 262 13.62 20.67 -19.45
N GLU A 263 13.02 20.76 -20.62
CA GLU A 263 12.09 21.81 -21.02
C GLU A 263 10.65 21.30 -20.94
N TYR A 264 9.82 21.89 -20.07
CA TYR A 264 8.39 21.59 -19.99
C TYR A 264 7.68 21.90 -21.32
N LYS A 265 6.81 21.02 -21.77
CA LYS A 265 6.01 21.22 -23.00
C LYS A 265 4.52 21.29 -22.71
N THR A 266 3.97 20.30 -22.03
CA THR A 266 2.53 20.18 -21.77
C THR A 266 2.26 19.07 -20.73
N HIS A 267 0.97 18.73 -20.50
CA HIS A 267 0.65 17.47 -19.86
C HIS A 267 0.80 16.30 -20.85
N GLY A 268 1.44 15.23 -20.42
CA GLY A 268 1.49 13.97 -21.16
C GLY A 268 0.22 13.15 -20.92
N PHE A 269 -0.16 12.97 -19.65
CA PHE A 269 -1.38 12.28 -19.26
C PHE A 269 -2.13 13.01 -18.17
N LEU A 270 -3.46 12.84 -18.18
CA LEU A 270 -4.36 13.18 -17.09
C LEU A 270 -5.06 11.88 -16.65
N TRP A 271 -4.74 11.43 -15.47
CA TRP A 271 -5.42 10.27 -14.89
C TRP A 271 -6.67 10.71 -14.14
N VAL A 272 -7.81 10.29 -14.65
CA VAL A 272 -9.12 10.43 -13.99
C VAL A 272 -9.34 9.17 -13.16
N LYS A 273 -9.32 9.33 -11.84
CA LYS A 273 -9.46 8.24 -10.88
C LYS A 273 -10.91 7.84 -10.68
N THR A 274 -11.19 6.56 -10.85
CA THR A 274 -12.51 5.98 -10.57
C THR A 274 -12.48 5.15 -9.28
N THR A 275 -13.64 4.76 -8.79
CA THR A 275 -13.76 3.70 -7.78
C THR A 275 -13.57 2.33 -8.43
N GLU A 276 -13.14 1.31 -7.68
CA GLU A 276 -12.94 -0.05 -8.21
C GLU A 276 -14.22 -0.67 -8.80
N SER A 277 -15.37 -0.29 -8.26
CA SER A 277 -16.68 -0.81 -8.68
C SER A 277 -17.36 0.04 -9.74
N ALA A 278 -16.72 1.10 -10.26
CA ALA A 278 -17.35 1.98 -11.24
C ALA A 278 -17.40 1.30 -12.61
N GLU A 279 -18.61 1.05 -13.10
CA GLU A 279 -18.86 0.58 -14.47
C GLU A 279 -18.93 1.77 -15.47
N SER A 280 -19.28 2.96 -14.97
CA SER A 280 -19.37 4.20 -15.76
C SER A 280 -19.13 5.43 -14.87
N ILE A 281 -18.85 6.55 -15.51
CA ILE A 281 -18.81 7.88 -14.88
C ILE A 281 -20.02 8.66 -15.37
N THR A 282 -20.79 9.21 -14.44
CA THR A 282 -21.94 10.05 -14.76
C THR A 282 -21.59 11.54 -14.74
N LEU A 283 -22.43 12.39 -15.32
CA LEU A 283 -22.19 13.83 -15.40
C LEU A 283 -22.14 14.53 -14.03
N ASP A 284 -22.81 13.98 -13.02
CA ASP A 284 -22.76 14.45 -11.63
C ASP A 284 -21.55 13.90 -10.85
N GLY A 285 -20.69 13.11 -11.50
CA GLY A 285 -19.45 12.60 -10.92
C GLY A 285 -19.58 11.28 -10.17
N ALA A 286 -20.71 10.58 -10.24
CA ALA A 286 -20.80 9.22 -9.72
C ALA A 286 -19.82 8.30 -10.46
N GLY A 287 -19.19 7.37 -9.74
CA GLY A 287 -18.12 6.53 -10.26
C GLY A 287 -16.70 7.13 -10.11
N LEU A 288 -16.55 8.43 -9.86
CA LEU A 288 -15.27 9.05 -9.59
C LEU A 288 -14.78 8.74 -8.17
N HIS A 289 -13.46 8.61 -8.04
CA HIS A 289 -12.82 8.47 -6.74
C HIS A 289 -13.06 9.71 -5.87
N TRP A 290 -13.40 9.50 -4.59
CA TRP A 290 -13.69 10.57 -3.65
C TRP A 290 -12.42 11.02 -2.92
N GLY A 291 -11.53 11.71 -3.63
CA GLY A 291 -10.31 12.28 -3.05
C GLY A 291 -10.58 13.56 -2.25
N MET A 292 -9.64 13.90 -1.36
CA MET A 292 -9.66 15.19 -0.68
C MET A 292 -8.98 16.25 -1.55
N GLY A 293 -9.61 17.40 -1.71
CA GLY A 293 -9.07 18.58 -2.37
C GLY A 293 -9.36 19.85 -1.56
N TYR A 294 -8.82 20.97 -1.97
CA TYR A 294 -8.94 22.23 -1.26
C TYR A 294 -10.40 22.74 -1.21
N ALA A 295 -11.01 22.94 -2.37
CA ALA A 295 -12.40 23.40 -2.51
C ALA A 295 -13.30 22.36 -3.19
N THR A 296 -12.74 21.52 -4.03
CA THR A 296 -13.43 20.46 -4.77
C THR A 296 -12.91 19.08 -4.38
N ARG A 297 -13.48 18.00 -4.93
CA ARG A 297 -12.93 16.66 -4.77
C ARG A 297 -11.77 16.44 -5.73
N SER A 298 -10.62 15.99 -5.18
CA SER A 298 -9.44 15.67 -5.99
C SER A 298 -9.58 14.25 -6.51
N ASN A 299 -9.89 14.13 -7.79
CA ASN A 299 -10.09 12.86 -8.48
C ASN A 299 -9.24 12.72 -9.75
N THR A 300 -8.26 13.60 -9.92
CA THR A 300 -7.32 13.54 -11.04
C THR A 300 -5.88 13.69 -10.57
N GLU A 301 -4.96 13.08 -11.30
CA GLU A 301 -3.52 13.34 -11.23
C GLU A 301 -2.99 13.65 -12.62
N VAL A 302 -1.97 14.51 -12.68
CA VAL A 302 -1.34 14.94 -13.92
C VAL A 302 0.05 14.30 -14.07
N CYS A 303 0.36 13.86 -15.27
CA CYS A 303 1.70 13.50 -15.70
C CYS A 303 2.19 14.57 -16.66
N LEU A 304 3.21 15.34 -16.26
CA LEU A 304 3.77 16.43 -17.07
C LEU A 304 4.72 15.85 -18.11
N LEU A 305 4.65 16.36 -19.33
CA LEU A 305 5.59 16.04 -20.41
C LEU A 305 6.62 17.15 -20.58
N ALA A 306 7.88 16.77 -20.41
CA ALA A 306 9.02 17.62 -20.71
C ALA A 306 10.00 16.87 -21.61
N LYS A 307 10.90 17.57 -22.27
CA LYS A 307 11.88 16.96 -23.17
C LYS A 307 13.27 17.58 -22.97
N ARG A 308 14.27 16.78 -23.32
CA ARG A 308 15.63 17.21 -23.63
C ARG A 308 15.88 16.80 -25.07
N GLY A 309 16.48 17.67 -25.89
CA GLY A 309 16.66 17.40 -27.30
C GLY A 309 15.32 17.18 -28.07
N GLU A 310 15.33 16.26 -29.02
CA GLU A 310 14.17 15.93 -29.81
C GLU A 310 13.84 14.42 -29.76
N PRO A 311 13.24 13.96 -28.65
CA PRO A 311 12.89 12.54 -28.52
C PRO A 311 11.91 12.11 -29.63
N LEU A 312 12.24 10.99 -30.28
CA LEU A 312 11.48 10.45 -31.39
C LEU A 312 10.11 9.99 -30.95
N ARG A 313 9.05 10.63 -31.44
CA ARG A 313 7.66 10.19 -31.22
C ARG A 313 7.29 9.10 -32.21
N LEU A 314 6.83 7.94 -31.72
CA LEU A 314 6.48 6.76 -32.53
C LEU A 314 5.01 6.73 -32.98
N ASP A 315 4.08 7.26 -32.14
CA ASP A 315 2.63 7.17 -32.38
C ASP A 315 1.95 8.51 -32.07
N GLU A 316 1.23 9.04 -33.02
CA GLU A 316 0.49 10.31 -32.92
C GLU A 316 -0.93 10.10 -32.34
N GLY A 317 -1.43 8.87 -32.35
CA GLY A 317 -2.80 8.52 -31.96
C GLY A 317 -2.96 8.19 -30.47
N VAL A 318 -2.00 8.56 -29.61
CA VAL A 318 -2.08 8.26 -28.18
C VAL A 318 -2.87 9.33 -27.44
N HIS A 319 -4.00 8.95 -26.86
CA HIS A 319 -4.82 9.87 -26.06
C HIS A 319 -4.18 10.20 -24.70
N SER A 320 -4.33 11.45 -24.26
CA SER A 320 -3.76 11.93 -23.00
C SER A 320 -4.60 11.55 -21.76
N VAL A 321 -5.93 11.39 -21.89
CA VAL A 321 -6.80 11.06 -20.75
C VAL A 321 -6.77 9.55 -20.48
N ILE A 322 -6.50 9.19 -19.22
CA ILE A 322 -6.57 7.82 -18.70
C ILE A 322 -7.67 7.77 -17.68
N VAL A 323 -8.66 6.89 -17.87
CA VAL A 323 -9.71 6.61 -16.88
C VAL A 323 -9.43 5.24 -16.28
N ALA A 324 -9.12 5.20 -15.00
CA ALA A 324 -8.76 3.96 -14.32
C ALA A 324 -9.03 4.06 -12.81
N PRO A 325 -9.31 2.93 -12.13
CA PRO A 325 -9.46 2.91 -10.68
C PRO A 325 -8.21 3.42 -9.97
N ALA A 326 -8.42 4.06 -8.81
CA ALA A 326 -7.34 4.35 -7.88
C ALA A 326 -6.84 3.02 -7.28
N GLY A 327 -5.61 2.63 -7.60
CA GLY A 327 -4.97 1.44 -7.06
C GLY A 327 -4.55 1.60 -5.59
N GLU A 328 -4.08 0.50 -4.99
CA GLU A 328 -3.48 0.54 -3.65
C GLU A 328 -2.27 1.49 -3.64
N HIS A 329 -2.15 2.27 -2.56
CA HIS A 329 -1.03 3.20 -2.34
C HIS A 329 -0.72 4.17 -3.49
N SER A 330 -1.74 4.62 -4.24
CA SER A 330 -1.56 5.56 -5.37
C SER A 330 -0.70 5.03 -6.53
N ALA A 331 -0.64 3.70 -6.73
CA ALA A 331 0.05 3.11 -7.87
C ALA A 331 -0.51 3.66 -9.19
N LYS A 332 0.39 4.11 -10.07
CA LYS A 332 -0.01 4.66 -11.37
C LYS A 332 -0.57 3.56 -12.28
N PRO A 333 -1.59 3.87 -13.11
CA PRO A 333 -2.25 2.88 -13.96
C PRO A 333 -1.31 2.30 -15.00
N ASP A 334 -1.35 0.98 -15.21
CA ASP A 334 -0.51 0.28 -16.21
C ASP A 334 -0.75 0.81 -17.64
N GLU A 335 -1.92 1.38 -17.89
CA GLU A 335 -2.23 2.05 -19.15
C GLU A 335 -1.27 3.18 -19.46
N ALA A 336 -0.81 3.95 -18.47
CA ALA A 336 0.17 5.01 -18.68
C ALA A 336 1.47 4.45 -19.27
N TYR A 337 2.00 3.37 -18.70
CA TYR A 337 3.24 2.74 -19.17
C TYR A 337 3.09 2.10 -20.56
N ARG A 338 1.92 1.52 -20.87
CA ARG A 338 1.62 1.04 -22.22
C ARG A 338 1.62 2.17 -23.25
N ARG A 339 1.04 3.33 -22.90
CA ARG A 339 1.01 4.52 -23.76
C ARG A 339 2.40 5.14 -23.91
N ILE A 340 3.21 5.17 -22.85
CA ILE A 340 4.60 5.64 -22.92
C ILE A 340 5.40 4.82 -23.94
N ARG A 341 5.30 3.49 -23.90
CA ARG A 341 5.96 2.61 -24.87
C ARG A 341 5.48 2.81 -26.32
N ARG A 342 4.24 3.21 -26.50
CA ARG A 342 3.72 3.58 -27.83
C ARG A 342 4.24 4.93 -28.29
N LEU A 343 4.44 5.87 -27.36
CA LEU A 343 4.90 7.23 -27.66
C LEU A 343 6.37 7.29 -28.00
N TYR A 344 7.21 6.63 -27.22
CA TYR A 344 8.66 6.79 -27.30
C TYR A 344 9.38 5.44 -27.23
N PRO A 345 10.51 5.28 -27.97
CA PRO A 345 11.39 4.13 -27.79
C PRO A 345 12.17 4.27 -26.48
N GLY A 346 12.44 3.12 -25.81
CA GLY A 346 13.30 3.08 -24.62
C GLY A 346 14.76 3.45 -24.93
N PRO A 347 15.68 3.16 -24.01
CA PRO A 347 15.46 2.48 -22.75
C PRO A 347 14.68 3.35 -21.76
N TYR A 348 13.92 2.67 -20.87
CA TYR A 348 13.01 3.31 -19.95
C TYR A 348 13.56 3.24 -18.53
N LEU A 349 13.45 4.35 -17.78
CA LEU A 349 13.74 4.44 -16.36
C LEU A 349 12.49 4.90 -15.60
N GLU A 350 12.05 4.10 -14.63
CA GLU A 350 11.03 4.50 -13.65
C GLU A 350 11.71 4.87 -12.35
N LEU A 351 11.54 6.12 -11.90
CA LEU A 351 12.04 6.57 -10.60
C LEU A 351 10.92 6.58 -9.57
N PHE A 352 11.26 6.23 -8.33
CA PHE A 352 10.33 6.02 -7.23
C PHE A 352 9.36 4.87 -7.49
N ALA A 353 9.84 3.87 -8.24
CA ALA A 353 9.08 2.67 -8.57
C ALA A 353 8.67 1.91 -7.30
N ARG A 354 7.48 1.32 -7.32
CA ARG A 354 6.94 0.51 -6.23
C ARG A 354 6.97 -0.99 -6.53
N ARG A 355 7.21 -1.35 -7.78
CA ARG A 355 7.29 -2.74 -8.25
C ARG A 355 8.18 -2.84 -9.48
N PRO A 356 8.79 -4.01 -9.73
CA PRO A 356 9.47 -4.28 -10.98
C PRO A 356 8.51 -4.15 -12.17
N ARG A 357 9.06 -3.80 -13.33
CA ARG A 357 8.29 -3.67 -14.58
C ARG A 357 9.12 -4.15 -15.77
N ASP A 358 8.56 -5.10 -16.52
CA ASP A 358 9.25 -5.69 -17.67
C ASP A 358 9.69 -4.64 -18.68
N GLY A 359 11.00 -4.69 -19.05
CA GLY A 359 11.60 -3.77 -20.00
C GLY A 359 11.79 -2.34 -19.47
N TRP A 360 11.70 -2.13 -18.15
CA TRP A 360 12.04 -0.89 -17.47
C TRP A 360 13.17 -1.13 -16.48
N THR A 361 14.14 -0.24 -16.47
CA THR A 361 14.98 -0.07 -15.30
C THR A 361 14.17 0.64 -14.24
N VAL A 362 14.11 0.10 -13.03
CA VAL A 362 13.32 0.66 -11.93
C VAL A 362 14.23 1.06 -10.78
N TRP A 363 13.96 2.21 -10.19
CA TRP A 363 14.61 2.69 -8.98
C TRP A 363 13.56 3.18 -8.00
N GLY A 364 13.58 2.67 -6.77
CA GLY A 364 12.63 3.06 -5.72
C GLY A 364 12.88 2.31 -4.43
N ASN A 365 12.38 2.85 -3.32
CA ASN A 365 12.54 2.28 -1.99
C ASN A 365 11.56 1.12 -1.68
N GLU A 366 10.60 0.86 -2.55
CA GLU A 366 9.65 -0.26 -2.42
C GLU A 366 9.97 -1.43 -3.35
N VAL A 367 10.99 -1.32 -4.18
CA VAL A 367 11.45 -2.39 -5.07
C VAL A 367 12.52 -3.19 -4.35
N ASP A 368 12.30 -4.50 -4.17
CA ASP A 368 13.29 -5.43 -3.62
C ASP A 368 14.45 -5.60 -4.62
N GLY A 369 15.55 -4.92 -4.34
CA GLY A 369 16.76 -4.98 -5.15
C GLY A 369 16.62 -4.21 -6.48
N TYR A 370 17.61 -3.43 -6.76
CA TYR A 370 17.83 -2.88 -8.08
C TYR A 370 18.18 -4.04 -9.03
N ASP A 371 17.37 -4.24 -10.08
CA ASP A 371 17.65 -5.27 -11.10
C ASP A 371 18.89 -4.83 -11.91
N ARG A 372 20.07 -5.36 -11.51
CA ARG A 372 21.38 -5.00 -12.08
C ARG A 372 21.64 -5.69 -13.42
N ASP A 373 20.77 -6.63 -13.83
CA ASP A 373 21.02 -7.53 -14.96
C ASP A 373 20.32 -7.14 -16.26
N VAL A 374 19.67 -5.98 -16.34
CA VAL A 374 19.17 -5.50 -17.62
C VAL A 374 20.33 -4.99 -18.46
N ASP A 375 20.85 -5.87 -19.33
CA ASP A 375 21.85 -5.53 -20.35
C ASP A 375 21.22 -4.63 -21.41
N VAL A 376 21.29 -3.31 -21.17
CA VAL A 376 20.67 -2.28 -22.02
C VAL A 376 21.65 -1.76 -23.09
N GLU A 377 22.91 -2.20 -23.09
CA GLU A 377 24.00 -1.54 -23.82
C GLU A 377 24.04 -1.81 -25.33
N GLY A 378 23.54 -2.96 -25.81
CA GLY A 378 23.70 -3.30 -27.24
C GLY A 378 22.57 -2.86 -28.14
N SER A 379 21.34 -2.90 -27.66
CA SER A 379 20.18 -2.86 -28.54
C SER A 379 19.54 -1.48 -28.77
N PHE A 380 19.78 -0.51 -27.88
CA PHE A 380 19.06 0.78 -27.96
C PHE A 380 19.60 1.70 -29.03
N ASN A 381 20.91 1.94 -29.04
CA ASN A 381 21.51 2.85 -30.04
C ASN A 381 21.32 2.30 -31.46
N GLU A 382 21.40 0.98 -31.62
CA GLU A 382 21.14 0.32 -32.90
C GLU A 382 19.67 0.34 -33.28
N ALA A 383 18.76 0.03 -32.33
CA ALA A 383 17.32 0.06 -32.57
C ALA A 383 16.83 1.51 -32.84
N TYR A 384 17.34 2.49 -32.08
CA TYR A 384 17.01 3.89 -32.21
C TYR A 384 17.54 4.45 -33.56
N ALA A 385 18.77 4.12 -33.93
CA ALA A 385 19.33 4.47 -35.22
C ALA A 385 18.56 3.82 -36.39
N ALA A 386 18.22 2.55 -36.26
CA ALA A 386 17.42 1.83 -37.29
C ALA A 386 16.00 2.39 -37.43
N ILE A 387 15.35 2.80 -36.33
CA ILE A 387 14.02 3.43 -36.33
C ILE A 387 14.13 4.82 -37.00
N ARG A 388 15.11 5.65 -36.61
CA ARG A 388 15.36 6.95 -37.26
C ARG A 388 15.66 6.83 -38.75
N GLU A 389 16.49 5.87 -39.14
CA GLU A 389 16.81 5.61 -40.55
C GLU A 389 15.59 5.13 -41.35
N ARG A 390 14.75 4.27 -40.74
CA ARG A 390 13.49 3.80 -41.34
C ARG A 390 12.49 4.94 -41.54
N MET A 391 12.38 5.86 -40.57
CA MET A 391 11.52 7.04 -40.66
C MET A 391 12.06 8.06 -41.67
N ALA A 392 13.37 8.28 -41.71
CA ALA A 392 14.01 9.17 -42.71
C ALA A 392 13.86 8.65 -44.15
N ARG A 393 13.70 7.33 -44.33
CA ARG A 393 13.48 6.69 -45.65
C ARG A 393 12.02 6.68 -46.09
N GLY A 394 11.10 7.34 -45.39
CA GLY A 394 9.71 7.47 -45.83
C GLY A 394 8.91 6.16 -45.74
N GLY A 395 8.79 5.56 -44.55
CA GLY A 395 7.87 4.45 -44.35
C GLY A 395 6.42 4.88 -44.69
N PRO A 396 5.56 3.95 -45.14
CA PRO A 396 4.21 4.28 -45.58
C PRO A 396 3.41 4.93 -44.42
N GLY A 397 3.05 6.22 -44.60
CA GLY A 397 2.14 6.95 -43.73
C GLY A 397 2.70 8.20 -43.04
N TRP A 398 4.01 8.50 -43.13
CA TRP A 398 4.57 9.71 -42.52
C TRP A 398 4.81 10.82 -43.58
N GLN A 399 4.09 11.93 -43.42
CA GLN A 399 4.42 13.20 -44.08
C GLN A 399 4.75 14.24 -42.98
N PRO A 400 5.95 14.88 -43.02
CA PRO A 400 6.23 15.99 -42.13
C PRO A 400 5.30 17.16 -42.48
N LYS A 401 4.62 17.71 -41.49
CA LYS A 401 3.96 19.01 -41.60
C LYS A 401 4.97 20.10 -41.32
#